data_35d5fb19c56206478654b461e85fed7c
#
_entry.id   35d5fb19c56206478654b461e85fed7c
#
_cell.length_a   1.000
_cell.length_b   1.000
_cell.length_c   1.000
_cell.angle_alpha   90.00
_cell.angle_beta   90.00
_cell.angle_gamma   90.00
#
_symmetry.space_group_name_H-M   'P 1'
#
loop_
_entity.id
_entity.type
_entity.pdbx_description
1 polymer ?
#
loop_
_entity_poly.entity_id
_entity_poly.type
_entity_poly.pdbx_seq_one_letter_code
_entity_poly.pdbx_strand_id
1 'polypeptide(L)'
;MEPGSTVKPFTLLAALESGKFKPESVINTSPGRIKVSYKTFVDPHDYGRLDLAGILTKSSQVGTTKLALQLNPDTTRELFERMGFGESIGSGFPGETSGSLPSYRKWDPVTQSTFSFGYGISASALQLARAYSILASNGFRKEVSMVALDDAPESVAVIDPKLTGLIRTMLETAASDQGTGKRAMIDGYSVGGKTGTLHKVAATGGYDQHRYMSIFAGLSPVDQPRIVTIVVIDEPGIGDYFGGLVAAPVFSEVTGSALRLLQVPPPRLATKGRANPISRSRSSWSGGTC
;
A
#
# COMPACT_ATOMS: atom_id res chain seq x y z
N MET A 1 -13.07 -11.06 -3.21
CA MET A 1 -12.69 -10.97 -1.78
C MET A 1 -12.81 -9.54 -1.30
N GLU A 2 -13.10 -9.31 -0.01
CA GLU A 2 -12.90 -8.00 0.58
C GLU A 2 -11.40 -7.73 0.68
N PRO A 3 -10.89 -6.56 0.26
CA PRO A 3 -9.44 -6.30 0.29
C PRO A 3 -8.91 -5.86 1.66
N GLY A 4 -9.79 -5.46 2.58
CA GLY A 4 -9.44 -5.02 3.93
C GLY A 4 -8.40 -3.91 3.95
N SER A 5 -7.52 -3.93 4.94
CA SER A 5 -6.51 -2.87 5.14
C SER A 5 -5.56 -2.62 3.97
N THR A 6 -5.56 -3.47 2.93
CA THR A 6 -4.73 -3.24 1.74
C THR A 6 -5.22 -2.06 0.88
N VAL A 7 -6.44 -1.57 1.10
CA VAL A 7 -6.96 -0.37 0.43
C VAL A 7 -6.75 0.94 1.21
N LYS A 8 -6.26 0.90 2.44
CA LYS A 8 -5.98 2.12 3.21
C LYS A 8 -5.08 3.12 2.48
N PRO A 9 -4.08 2.73 1.67
CA PRO A 9 -3.32 3.65 0.86
C PRO A 9 -4.19 4.52 -0.05
N PHE A 10 -5.27 3.98 -0.60
CA PHE A 10 -6.19 4.72 -1.48
C PHE A 10 -7.09 5.67 -0.68
N THR A 11 -7.48 5.32 0.54
CA THR A 11 -8.18 6.24 1.45
C THR A 11 -7.30 7.43 1.86
N LEU A 12 -6.01 7.18 2.13
CA LEU A 12 -5.05 8.24 2.41
C LEU A 12 -4.79 9.09 1.16
N LEU A 13 -4.75 8.46 -0.02
CA LEU A 13 -4.64 9.16 -1.28
C LEU A 13 -5.83 10.11 -1.50
N ALA A 14 -7.07 9.66 -1.22
CA ALA A 14 -8.26 10.51 -1.26
C ALA A 14 -8.17 11.68 -0.25
N ALA A 15 -7.60 11.43 0.93
CA ALA A 15 -7.39 12.47 1.93
C ALA A 15 -6.40 13.55 1.43
N LEU A 16 -5.30 13.13 0.83
CA LEU A 16 -4.31 14.04 0.24
C LEU A 16 -4.88 14.80 -0.96
N GLU A 17 -5.56 14.10 -1.88
CA GLU A 17 -6.16 14.69 -3.08
C GLU A 17 -7.24 15.73 -2.75
N SER A 18 -7.98 15.53 -1.64
CA SER A 18 -8.99 16.50 -1.16
C SER A 18 -8.40 17.85 -0.75
N GLY A 19 -7.08 17.95 -0.55
CA GLY A 19 -6.40 19.14 -0.02
C GLY A 19 -6.68 19.42 1.46
N LYS A 20 -7.56 18.67 2.12
CA LYS A 20 -7.88 18.84 3.56
C LYS A 20 -6.77 18.32 4.46
N PHE A 21 -5.97 17.38 3.96
CA PHE A 21 -4.89 16.74 4.70
C PHE A 21 -3.58 16.85 3.94
N LYS A 22 -2.50 16.95 4.71
CA LYS A 22 -1.12 16.90 4.25
C LYS A 22 -0.44 15.68 4.87
N PRO A 23 0.71 15.22 4.37
CA PRO A 23 1.43 14.07 4.94
C PRO A 23 1.66 14.19 6.45
N GLU A 24 1.97 15.39 6.92
CA GLU A 24 2.23 15.73 8.32
C GLU A 24 0.96 16.01 9.16
N SER A 25 -0.22 15.94 8.57
CA SER A 25 -1.48 16.12 9.30
C SER A 25 -1.63 15.06 10.39
N VAL A 26 -1.81 15.52 11.63
CA VAL A 26 -1.84 14.64 12.82
C VAL A 26 -3.27 14.34 13.24
N ILE A 27 -3.57 13.05 13.36
CA ILE A 27 -4.84 12.53 13.86
C ILE A 27 -4.61 11.94 15.25
N ASN A 28 -5.38 12.39 16.23
CA ASN A 28 -5.38 11.78 17.56
C ASN A 28 -6.21 10.48 17.52
N THR A 29 -5.58 9.33 17.74
CA THR A 29 -6.25 8.02 17.76
C THR A 29 -6.62 7.54 19.17
N SER A 30 -6.19 8.28 20.23
CA SER A 30 -6.55 7.93 21.61
C SER A 30 -8.08 7.95 21.83
N PRO A 31 -8.57 7.06 22.66
CA PRO A 31 -7.93 6.00 23.44
C PRO A 31 -7.81 4.64 22.69
N GLY A 32 -7.50 4.62 21.38
CA GLY A 32 -7.44 3.41 20.56
C GLY A 32 -8.81 2.85 20.16
N ARG A 33 -9.88 3.63 20.34
CA ARG A 33 -11.25 3.25 19.92
C ARG A 33 -12.08 4.48 19.56
N ILE A 34 -13.01 4.29 18.62
CA ILE A 34 -13.98 5.32 18.23
C ILE A 34 -15.34 4.67 18.04
N LYS A 35 -16.37 5.26 18.66
CA LYS A 35 -17.76 4.88 18.42
C LYS A 35 -18.33 5.75 17.30
N VAL A 36 -18.83 5.12 16.25
CA VAL A 36 -19.52 5.76 15.13
C VAL A 36 -20.92 5.18 15.08
N SER A 37 -21.94 5.97 15.42
CA SER A 37 -23.30 5.49 15.53
C SER A 37 -23.42 4.26 16.45
N TYR A 38 -23.84 3.14 15.94
CA TYR A 38 -24.02 1.87 16.67
C TYR A 38 -22.77 0.98 16.69
N LYS A 39 -21.71 1.31 15.93
CA LYS A 39 -20.50 0.47 15.79
C LYS A 39 -19.29 1.12 16.46
N THR A 40 -18.48 0.30 17.11
CA THR A 40 -17.19 0.72 17.66
C THR A 40 -16.07 0.12 16.84
N PHE A 41 -15.12 0.96 16.40
CA PHE A 41 -13.88 0.57 15.75
C PHE A 41 -12.74 0.65 16.76
N VAL A 42 -11.82 -0.33 16.73
CA VAL A 42 -10.80 -0.49 17.76
C VAL A 42 -9.47 -0.76 17.09
N ASP A 43 -8.43 -0.07 17.56
CA ASP A 43 -7.04 -0.39 17.26
C ASP A 43 -6.50 -1.38 18.31
N PRO A 44 -5.50 -2.21 17.97
CA PRO A 44 -4.88 -3.13 18.94
C PRO A 44 -4.29 -2.44 20.17
N HIS A 45 -3.87 -1.19 20.00
CA HIS A 45 -3.27 -0.36 21.05
C HIS A 45 -3.76 1.08 20.94
N ASP A 46 -3.59 1.87 22.01
CA ASP A 46 -3.66 3.32 21.92
C ASP A 46 -2.37 3.84 21.28
N TYR A 47 -2.46 4.31 20.05
CA TYR A 47 -1.31 4.84 19.33
C TYR A 47 -1.11 6.34 19.52
N GLY A 48 -1.97 7.01 20.29
CA GLY A 48 -1.86 8.44 20.54
C GLY A 48 -2.08 9.27 19.26
N ARG A 49 -1.15 10.14 18.97
CA ARG A 49 -1.19 11.03 17.80
C ARG A 49 -0.35 10.43 16.67
N LEU A 50 -0.99 10.21 15.52
CA LEU A 50 -0.36 9.67 14.32
C LEU A 50 -0.49 10.66 13.17
N ASP A 51 0.54 10.83 12.37
CA ASP A 51 0.47 11.41 11.04
C ASP A 51 -0.10 10.38 10.03
N LEU A 52 -0.22 10.76 8.77
CA LEU A 52 -0.76 9.87 7.75
C LEU A 52 0.12 8.61 7.57
N ALA A 53 1.43 8.77 7.58
CA ALA A 53 2.36 7.64 7.49
C ALA A 53 2.22 6.69 8.69
N GLY A 54 2.07 7.24 9.89
CA GLY A 54 1.82 6.47 11.12
C GLY A 54 0.51 5.70 11.08
N ILE A 55 -0.57 6.30 10.55
CA ILE A 55 -1.87 5.62 10.37
C ILE A 55 -1.71 4.39 9.46
N LEU A 56 -0.96 4.52 8.37
CA LEU A 56 -0.71 3.41 7.44
C LEU A 56 0.20 2.36 8.06
N THR A 57 1.28 2.77 8.71
CA THR A 57 2.30 1.93 9.36
C THR A 57 1.72 1.07 10.47
N LYS A 58 0.93 1.67 11.35
CA LYS A 58 0.23 0.97 12.44
C LYS A 58 -1.07 0.30 11.98
N SER A 59 -1.47 0.53 10.73
CA SER A 59 -2.76 0.06 10.20
C SER A 59 -3.95 0.49 11.05
N SER A 60 -3.90 1.71 11.63
CA SER A 60 -4.93 2.21 12.54
C SER A 60 -6.29 2.27 11.87
N GLN A 61 -7.29 1.56 12.41
CA GLN A 61 -8.68 1.68 12.01
C GLN A 61 -9.28 2.98 12.52
N VAL A 62 -8.95 3.38 13.75
CA VAL A 62 -9.40 4.62 14.36
C VAL A 62 -8.93 5.82 13.55
N GLY A 63 -7.65 5.86 13.18
CA GLY A 63 -7.07 6.92 12.36
C GLY A 63 -7.73 7.00 11.00
N THR A 64 -7.86 5.87 10.31
CA THR A 64 -8.50 5.79 8.99
C THR A 64 -9.97 6.21 9.04
N THR A 65 -10.72 5.75 10.06
CA THR A 65 -12.12 6.16 10.29
C THR A 65 -12.25 7.68 10.47
N LYS A 66 -11.40 8.27 11.31
CA LYS A 66 -11.42 9.72 11.55
C LYS A 66 -11.08 10.54 10.31
N LEU A 67 -10.19 10.05 9.45
CA LEU A 67 -9.93 10.64 8.14
C LEU A 67 -11.15 10.54 7.24
N ALA A 68 -11.67 9.33 7.06
CA ALA A 68 -12.78 9.05 6.15
C ALA A 68 -14.03 9.89 6.47
N LEU A 69 -14.39 10.02 7.74
CA LEU A 69 -15.55 10.82 8.18
C LEU A 69 -15.43 12.34 7.88
N GLN A 70 -14.21 12.82 7.55
CA GLN A 70 -13.99 14.21 7.15
C GLN A 70 -13.96 14.37 5.62
N LEU A 71 -13.96 13.28 4.87
CA LEU A 71 -13.97 13.29 3.40
C LEU A 71 -15.40 13.24 2.87
N ASN A 72 -15.57 13.70 1.63
CA ASN A 72 -16.77 13.40 0.89
C ASN A 72 -16.73 11.92 0.46
N PRO A 73 -17.70 11.10 0.86
CA PRO A 73 -17.70 9.67 0.53
C PRO A 73 -17.82 9.40 -0.98
N ASP A 74 -18.55 10.23 -1.73
CA ASP A 74 -18.67 10.07 -3.17
C ASP A 74 -17.33 10.31 -3.88
N THR A 75 -16.59 11.36 -3.49
CA THR A 75 -15.25 11.64 -4.02
C THR A 75 -14.26 10.51 -3.68
N THR A 76 -14.37 9.95 -2.46
CA THR A 76 -13.56 8.79 -2.08
C THR A 76 -13.91 7.57 -2.95
N ARG A 77 -15.19 7.31 -3.19
CA ARG A 77 -15.65 6.23 -4.06
C ARG A 77 -15.17 6.42 -5.51
N GLU A 78 -15.28 7.64 -6.04
CA GLU A 78 -14.80 7.99 -7.39
C GLU A 78 -13.29 7.74 -7.54
N LEU A 79 -12.50 8.01 -6.50
CA LEU A 79 -11.08 7.67 -6.51
C LEU A 79 -10.88 6.15 -6.62
N PHE A 80 -11.61 5.33 -5.86
CA PHE A 80 -11.54 3.87 -5.97
C PHE A 80 -11.95 3.39 -7.37
N GLU A 81 -12.94 4.01 -8.00
CA GLU A 81 -13.34 3.73 -9.38
C GLU A 81 -12.22 4.07 -10.37
N ARG A 82 -11.56 5.23 -10.25
CA ARG A 82 -10.39 5.59 -11.05
C ARG A 82 -9.21 4.62 -10.86
N MET A 83 -9.07 4.05 -9.66
CA MET A 83 -8.09 3.00 -9.38
C MET A 83 -8.49 1.64 -9.96
N GLY A 84 -9.71 1.52 -10.51
CA GLY A 84 -10.20 0.35 -11.23
C GLY A 84 -10.94 -0.67 -10.40
N PHE A 85 -11.42 -0.31 -9.20
CA PHE A 85 -12.32 -1.17 -8.44
C PHE A 85 -13.73 -1.14 -9.02
N GLY A 86 -14.44 -2.28 -8.99
CA GLY A 86 -15.82 -2.39 -9.44
C GLY A 86 -16.02 -2.53 -10.94
N GLU A 87 -14.95 -2.57 -11.73
CA GLU A 87 -15.00 -2.78 -13.18
C GLU A 87 -14.19 -4.01 -13.62
N SER A 88 -14.55 -4.59 -14.77
CA SER A 88 -13.71 -5.62 -15.37
C SER A 88 -12.36 -5.02 -15.80
N ILE A 89 -11.30 -5.82 -15.65
CA ILE A 89 -9.97 -5.41 -16.11
C ILE A 89 -9.83 -5.60 -17.61
N GLY A 90 -10.56 -6.57 -18.18
CA GLY A 90 -10.46 -6.91 -19.60
C GLY A 90 -9.18 -7.68 -19.94
N SER A 91 -8.61 -8.41 -18.98
CA SER A 91 -7.35 -9.16 -19.18
C SER A 91 -7.46 -10.32 -20.16
N GLY A 92 -8.68 -10.74 -20.50
CA GLY A 92 -8.95 -11.93 -21.31
C GLY A 92 -8.80 -13.24 -20.54
N PHE A 93 -8.51 -13.21 -19.23
CA PHE A 93 -8.41 -14.42 -18.42
C PHE A 93 -9.79 -15.01 -18.12
N PRO A 94 -10.03 -16.30 -18.39
CA PRO A 94 -11.31 -16.96 -18.11
C PRO A 94 -11.67 -16.87 -16.62
N GLY A 95 -12.91 -16.47 -16.32
CA GLY A 95 -13.40 -16.36 -14.94
C GLY A 95 -12.99 -15.06 -14.25
N GLU A 96 -12.51 -14.05 -14.97
CA GLU A 96 -12.29 -12.72 -14.41
C GLU A 96 -13.57 -12.17 -13.78
N THR A 97 -13.46 -11.59 -12.59
CA THR A 97 -14.56 -10.96 -11.85
C THR A 97 -14.35 -9.47 -11.71
N SER A 98 -15.41 -8.69 -11.90
CA SER A 98 -15.40 -7.23 -11.71
C SER A 98 -15.39 -6.82 -10.23
N GLY A 99 -15.54 -7.76 -9.30
CA GLY A 99 -15.73 -7.40 -7.91
C GLY A 99 -17.01 -6.57 -7.69
N SER A 100 -17.02 -5.77 -6.63
CA SER A 100 -18.13 -4.89 -6.31
C SER A 100 -17.62 -3.60 -5.67
N LEU A 101 -18.00 -2.47 -6.26
CA LEU A 101 -17.79 -1.14 -5.70
C LEU A 101 -19.17 -0.50 -5.51
N PRO A 102 -19.79 -0.61 -4.32
CA PRO A 102 -21.15 -0.17 -4.13
C PRO A 102 -21.30 1.34 -4.31
N SER A 103 -22.44 1.74 -4.86
CA SER A 103 -22.88 3.12 -4.91
C SER A 103 -24.06 3.30 -3.96
N TYR A 104 -23.89 4.14 -2.98
CA TYR A 104 -24.94 4.41 -2.00
C TYR A 104 -25.60 5.75 -2.33
N ARG A 105 -26.94 5.78 -2.32
CA ARG A 105 -27.68 7.05 -2.44
C ARG A 105 -27.42 7.98 -1.25
N LYS A 106 -27.16 7.39 -0.08
CA LYS A 106 -26.81 8.09 1.14
C LYS A 106 -25.81 7.26 1.92
N TRP A 107 -24.67 7.84 2.16
CA TRP A 107 -23.65 7.24 2.99
C TRP A 107 -23.96 7.46 4.47
N ASP A 108 -24.18 6.39 5.21
CA ASP A 108 -24.17 6.47 6.67
C ASP A 108 -22.73 6.43 7.20
N PRO A 109 -22.46 7.02 8.37
CA PRO A 109 -21.09 7.11 8.90
C PRO A 109 -20.40 5.76 9.15
N VAL A 110 -21.15 4.69 9.43
CA VAL A 110 -20.60 3.35 9.64
C VAL A 110 -20.12 2.76 8.32
N THR A 111 -20.97 2.85 7.29
CA THR A 111 -20.64 2.40 5.93
C THR A 111 -19.41 3.15 5.39
N GLN A 112 -19.39 4.49 5.53
CA GLN A 112 -18.24 5.29 5.13
C GLN A 112 -16.95 4.87 5.86
N SER A 113 -17.06 4.60 7.16
CA SER A 113 -15.94 4.14 7.97
C SER A 113 -15.44 2.78 7.50
N THR A 114 -16.31 1.78 7.35
CA THR A 114 -15.94 0.41 6.96
C THR A 114 -15.37 0.36 5.54
N PHE A 115 -15.96 1.13 4.60
CA PHE A 115 -15.45 1.29 3.24
C PHE A 115 -14.00 1.75 3.21
N SER A 116 -13.62 2.71 4.07
CA SER A 116 -12.30 3.33 4.11
C SER A 116 -11.15 2.37 4.40
N PHE A 117 -11.43 1.20 4.96
CA PHE A 117 -10.45 0.16 5.22
C PHE A 117 -10.85 -1.21 4.63
N GLY A 118 -11.67 -1.18 3.56
CA GLY A 118 -11.86 -2.29 2.63
C GLY A 118 -12.93 -3.30 2.98
N TYR A 119 -13.93 -2.92 3.78
CA TYR A 119 -15.12 -3.72 4.01
C TYR A 119 -16.32 -3.17 3.23
N GLY A 120 -17.21 -4.05 2.80
CA GLY A 120 -18.35 -3.70 1.98
C GLY A 120 -18.02 -3.47 0.50
N ILE A 121 -16.77 -3.69 0.10
CA ILE A 121 -16.32 -3.76 -1.29
C ILE A 121 -15.74 -5.14 -1.56
N SER A 122 -15.75 -5.57 -2.80
CA SER A 122 -15.03 -6.78 -3.19
C SER A 122 -14.15 -6.52 -4.40
N ALA A 123 -12.98 -7.15 -4.42
CA ALA A 123 -12.01 -7.03 -5.49
C ALA A 123 -11.37 -8.39 -5.80
N SER A 124 -10.94 -8.59 -7.04
CA SER A 124 -10.03 -9.67 -7.40
C SER A 124 -8.60 -9.30 -7.01
N ALA A 125 -7.71 -10.30 -6.89
CA ALA A 125 -6.28 -10.04 -6.70
C ALA A 125 -5.70 -9.22 -7.86
N LEU A 126 -6.19 -9.43 -9.08
CA LEU A 126 -5.76 -8.69 -10.28
C LEU A 126 -6.20 -7.22 -10.24
N GLN A 127 -7.42 -6.92 -9.77
CA GLN A 127 -7.85 -5.53 -9.54
C GLN A 127 -6.98 -4.83 -8.50
N LEU A 128 -6.66 -5.50 -7.41
CA LEU A 128 -5.76 -4.95 -6.39
C LEU A 128 -4.35 -4.72 -6.96
N ALA A 129 -3.84 -5.66 -7.78
CA ALA A 129 -2.55 -5.48 -8.48
C ALA A 129 -2.59 -4.28 -9.43
N ARG A 130 -3.67 -4.10 -10.20
CA ARG A 130 -3.85 -2.92 -11.07
C ARG A 130 -3.85 -1.62 -10.26
N ALA A 131 -4.56 -1.58 -9.15
CA ALA A 131 -4.60 -0.39 -8.29
C ALA A 131 -3.21 -0.04 -7.72
N TYR A 132 -2.45 -1.03 -7.28
CA TYR A 132 -1.06 -0.82 -6.85
C TYR A 132 -0.12 -0.48 -8.01
N SER A 133 -0.39 -0.96 -9.23
CA SER A 133 0.40 -0.60 -10.41
C SER A 133 0.24 0.87 -10.79
N ILE A 134 -0.91 1.48 -10.52
CA ILE A 134 -1.13 2.92 -10.69
C ILE A 134 -0.23 3.72 -9.72
N LEU A 135 -0.11 3.27 -8.46
CA LEU A 135 0.86 3.86 -7.53
C LEU A 135 2.31 3.67 -8.00
N ALA A 136 2.62 2.52 -8.57
CA ALA A 136 3.94 2.16 -9.08
C ALA A 136 4.32 2.95 -10.35
N SER A 137 3.36 3.31 -11.20
CA SER A 137 3.55 4.01 -12.47
C SER A 137 3.26 5.51 -12.41
N ASN A 138 3.50 6.13 -11.26
CA ASN A 138 3.33 7.58 -11.07
C ASN A 138 1.91 8.09 -11.41
N GLY A 139 0.89 7.31 -11.09
CA GLY A 139 -0.51 7.69 -11.29
C GLY A 139 -1.07 7.39 -12.67
N PHE A 140 -0.33 6.67 -13.50
CA PHE A 140 -0.82 6.24 -14.80
C PHE A 140 -1.49 4.86 -14.71
N ARG A 141 -2.72 4.76 -15.20
CA ARG A 141 -3.41 3.51 -15.43
C ARG A 141 -3.08 2.98 -16.82
N LYS A 142 -2.65 1.74 -16.89
CA LYS A 142 -2.37 1.01 -18.13
C LYS A 142 -3.31 -0.18 -18.26
N GLU A 143 -3.58 -0.59 -19.49
CA GLU A 143 -4.27 -1.85 -19.75
C GLU A 143 -3.44 -3.03 -19.27
N VAL A 144 -4.13 -4.05 -18.77
CA VAL A 144 -3.52 -5.29 -18.29
C VAL A 144 -3.65 -6.34 -19.37
N SER A 145 -2.52 -6.92 -19.79
CA SER A 145 -2.49 -8.02 -20.74
C SER A 145 -1.84 -9.25 -20.11
N MET A 146 -2.44 -10.42 -20.37
CA MET A 146 -1.86 -11.73 -19.98
C MET A 146 -0.95 -12.29 -21.07
N VAL A 147 -0.88 -11.61 -22.21
CA VAL A 147 0.00 -11.96 -23.35
C VAL A 147 0.97 -10.83 -23.61
N ALA A 148 2.10 -11.14 -24.24
CA ALA A 148 3.02 -10.12 -24.72
C ALA A 148 2.33 -9.24 -25.76
N LEU A 149 2.54 -7.93 -25.67
CA LEU A 149 2.04 -6.95 -26.60
C LEU A 149 3.21 -6.49 -27.48
N ASP A 150 2.93 -6.27 -28.77
CA ASP A 150 3.93 -5.74 -29.71
C ASP A 150 4.23 -4.25 -29.40
N ASP A 151 3.20 -3.51 -29.00
CA ASP A 151 3.33 -2.11 -28.62
C ASP A 151 3.00 -1.88 -27.14
N ALA A 152 3.57 -0.80 -26.58
CA ALA A 152 3.27 -0.41 -25.22
C ALA A 152 1.79 -0.05 -25.08
N PRO A 153 1.08 -0.57 -24.04
CA PRO A 153 -0.34 -0.29 -23.86
C PRO A 153 -0.57 1.20 -23.61
N GLU A 154 -1.74 1.66 -24.04
CA GLU A 154 -2.20 3.02 -23.76
C GLU A 154 -2.20 3.29 -22.24
N SER A 155 -1.80 4.48 -21.87
CA SER A 155 -1.73 4.89 -20.47
C SER A 155 -2.53 6.16 -20.22
N VAL A 156 -3.38 6.14 -19.21
CA VAL A 156 -4.23 7.27 -18.80
C VAL A 156 -3.78 7.79 -17.46
N ALA A 157 -3.51 9.10 -17.37
CA ALA A 157 -3.21 9.74 -16.10
C ALA A 157 -4.49 9.82 -15.25
N VAL A 158 -4.50 9.19 -14.09
CA VAL A 158 -5.66 9.11 -13.20
C VAL A 158 -5.39 9.68 -11.81
N ILE A 159 -4.11 9.82 -11.41
CA ILE A 159 -3.68 10.38 -10.13
C ILE A 159 -2.45 11.27 -10.35
N ASP A 160 -2.34 12.34 -9.55
CA ASP A 160 -1.15 13.21 -9.54
C ASP A 160 0.10 12.39 -9.13
N PRO A 161 1.19 12.42 -9.93
CA PRO A 161 2.45 11.76 -9.62
C PRO A 161 3.04 12.10 -8.24
N LYS A 162 2.86 13.33 -7.78
CA LYS A 162 3.34 13.77 -6.46
C LYS A 162 2.63 13.00 -5.34
N LEU A 163 1.32 12.80 -5.46
CA LEU A 163 0.53 12.08 -4.46
C LEU A 163 0.89 10.59 -4.44
N THR A 164 1.09 9.98 -5.60
CA THR A 164 1.53 8.57 -5.65
C THR A 164 2.93 8.39 -5.04
N GLY A 165 3.84 9.34 -5.24
CA GLY A 165 5.15 9.35 -4.61
C GLY A 165 5.06 9.39 -3.08
N LEU A 166 4.22 10.26 -2.53
CA LEU A 166 3.97 10.33 -1.09
C LEU A 166 3.42 9.01 -0.54
N ILE A 167 2.44 8.42 -1.22
CA ILE A 167 1.87 7.13 -0.80
C ILE A 167 2.92 6.00 -0.86
N ARG A 168 3.80 5.96 -1.88
CA ARG A 168 4.87 4.97 -1.95
C ARG A 168 5.83 5.09 -0.76
N THR A 169 6.23 6.29 -0.38
CA THR A 169 7.06 6.52 0.82
C THR A 169 6.37 6.05 2.10
N MET A 170 5.07 6.31 2.25
CA MET A 170 4.30 5.81 3.40
C MET A 170 4.19 4.28 3.40
N LEU A 171 4.05 3.66 2.22
CA LEU A 171 4.05 2.20 2.07
C LEU A 171 5.40 1.57 2.42
N GLU A 172 6.50 2.26 2.12
CA GLU A 172 7.85 1.83 2.50
C GLU A 172 7.99 1.79 4.02
N THR A 173 7.54 2.84 4.71
CA THR A 173 7.51 2.86 6.18
C THR A 173 6.63 1.75 6.75
N ALA A 174 5.48 1.45 6.12
CA ALA A 174 4.59 0.38 6.57
C ALA A 174 5.17 -1.03 6.36
N ALA A 175 6.10 -1.20 5.41
CA ALA A 175 6.81 -2.45 5.15
C ALA A 175 8.15 -2.56 5.93
N SER A 176 8.54 -1.52 6.66
CA SER A 176 9.78 -1.49 7.45
C SER A 176 9.64 -2.18 8.82
N ASP A 177 10.72 -2.16 9.61
CA ASP A 177 10.75 -2.64 11.00
C ASP A 177 9.71 -1.96 11.91
N GLN A 178 9.25 -0.76 11.57
CA GLN A 178 8.27 0.00 12.34
C GLN A 178 6.82 -0.41 12.04
N GLY A 179 6.61 -1.11 10.92
CA GLY A 179 5.30 -1.42 10.39
C GLY A 179 4.88 -2.89 10.51
N THR A 180 3.68 -3.16 10.02
CA THR A 180 3.10 -4.51 10.02
C THR A 180 3.67 -5.42 8.93
N GLY A 181 4.38 -4.85 7.95
CA GLY A 181 4.91 -5.55 6.77
C GLY A 181 6.37 -5.93 6.84
N LYS A 182 7.02 -5.87 8.01
CA LYS A 182 8.45 -6.12 8.20
C LYS A 182 8.98 -7.36 7.46
N ARG A 183 8.25 -8.47 7.46
CA ARG A 183 8.68 -9.72 6.81
C ARG A 183 8.64 -9.69 5.27
N ALA A 184 8.15 -8.59 4.67
CA ALA A 184 8.18 -8.39 3.23
C ALA A 184 9.50 -7.80 2.71
N MET A 185 10.40 -7.39 3.60
CA MET A 185 11.68 -6.79 3.23
C MET A 185 12.49 -7.73 2.36
N ILE A 186 13.11 -7.19 1.32
CA ILE A 186 13.95 -7.90 0.35
C ILE A 186 15.36 -7.35 0.46
N ASP A 187 16.34 -8.23 0.68
CA ASP A 187 17.73 -7.79 0.79
C ASP A 187 18.19 -7.11 -0.52
N GLY A 188 18.72 -5.91 -0.37
CA GLY A 188 19.20 -5.07 -1.47
C GLY A 188 18.12 -4.28 -2.22
N TYR A 189 16.83 -4.37 -1.86
CA TYR A 189 15.76 -3.62 -2.53
C TYR A 189 14.82 -2.95 -1.53
N SER A 190 14.38 -1.73 -1.85
CA SER A 190 13.31 -1.06 -1.10
C SER A 190 11.95 -1.71 -1.41
N VAL A 191 11.14 -1.88 -0.38
CA VAL A 191 9.81 -2.48 -0.47
C VAL A 191 8.78 -1.53 0.09
N GLY A 192 7.74 -1.25 -0.68
CA GLY A 192 6.54 -0.58 -0.19
C GLY A 192 5.36 -1.54 -0.19
N GLY A 193 4.63 -1.64 0.92
CA GLY A 193 3.51 -2.56 0.94
C GLY A 193 2.60 -2.43 2.16
N LYS A 194 1.46 -3.13 2.08
CA LYS A 194 0.44 -3.13 3.11
C LYS A 194 -0.12 -4.52 3.36
N THR A 195 -0.21 -4.87 4.62
CA THR A 195 -0.84 -6.10 5.10
C THR A 195 -2.36 -5.97 5.16
N GLY A 196 -3.05 -7.06 4.86
CA GLY A 196 -4.46 -7.27 5.15
C GLY A 196 -4.65 -8.57 5.93
N THR A 197 -5.59 -8.57 6.86
CA THR A 197 -6.04 -9.76 7.59
C THR A 197 -7.54 -9.61 7.79
N LEU A 198 -8.30 -10.56 7.30
CA LEU A 198 -9.75 -10.47 7.26
C LEU A 198 -10.36 -11.78 7.74
N HIS A 199 -11.50 -11.67 8.39
CA HIS A 199 -12.39 -12.82 8.57
C HIS A 199 -13.12 -13.13 7.27
N LYS A 200 -13.30 -14.38 6.95
CA LYS A 200 -14.11 -14.80 5.78
C LYS A 200 -15.59 -14.59 6.08
N VAL A 201 -16.34 -14.29 5.03
CA VAL A 201 -17.80 -14.23 5.12
C VAL A 201 -18.33 -15.66 5.32
N ALA A 202 -19.16 -15.86 6.33
CA ALA A 202 -19.81 -17.14 6.58
C ALA A 202 -20.95 -17.39 5.57
N ALA A 203 -21.19 -18.65 5.23
CA ALA A 203 -22.30 -19.01 4.33
C ALA A 203 -23.68 -18.60 4.85
N THR A 204 -23.81 -18.46 6.18
CA THR A 204 -25.04 -18.02 6.87
C THR A 204 -25.16 -16.50 7.00
N GLY A 205 -24.21 -15.73 6.42
CA GLY A 205 -24.08 -14.29 6.60
C GLY A 205 -23.21 -13.93 7.81
N GLY A 206 -22.70 -12.69 7.80
CA GLY A 206 -21.72 -12.22 8.80
C GLY A 206 -20.32 -12.78 8.56
N TYR A 207 -19.45 -12.68 9.58
CA TYR A 207 -18.05 -13.10 9.50
C TYR A 207 -17.81 -14.35 10.35
N ASP A 208 -17.10 -15.34 9.75
CA ASP A 208 -16.61 -16.52 10.46
C ASP A 208 -15.41 -16.11 11.33
N GLN A 209 -15.50 -16.40 12.64
CA GLN A 209 -14.47 -16.00 13.61
C GLN A 209 -13.20 -16.84 13.56
N HIS A 210 -13.23 -17.98 12.85
CA HIS A 210 -12.14 -18.97 12.80
C HIS A 210 -11.50 -19.10 11.41
N ARG A 211 -12.10 -18.48 10.38
CA ARG A 211 -11.60 -18.57 9.01
C ARG A 211 -11.11 -17.21 8.55
N TYR A 212 -9.84 -17.15 8.17
CA TYR A 212 -9.17 -15.93 7.82
C TYR A 212 -8.71 -15.94 6.36
N MET A 213 -8.51 -14.73 5.83
CA MET A 213 -7.78 -14.49 4.61
C MET A 213 -6.65 -13.52 4.94
N SER A 214 -5.44 -13.88 4.55
CA SER A 214 -4.23 -13.10 4.80
C SER A 214 -3.68 -12.55 3.50
N ILE A 215 -3.46 -11.23 3.46
CA ILE A 215 -3.07 -10.54 2.23
C ILE A 215 -1.80 -9.72 2.49
N PHE A 216 -0.92 -9.69 1.51
CA PHE A 216 0.09 -8.67 1.37
C PHE A 216 0.04 -8.09 -0.04
N ALA A 217 -0.09 -6.77 -0.15
CA ALA A 217 -0.07 -6.03 -1.39
C ALA A 217 1.13 -5.08 -1.39
N GLY A 218 2.02 -5.19 -2.37
CA GLY A 218 3.23 -4.39 -2.37
C GLY A 218 3.87 -4.20 -3.73
N LEU A 219 4.90 -3.36 -3.75
CA LEU A 219 5.70 -2.99 -4.92
C LEU A 219 7.18 -2.90 -4.54
N SER A 220 8.05 -3.11 -5.51
CA SER A 220 9.51 -3.02 -5.33
C SER A 220 10.22 -2.77 -6.67
N PRO A 221 11.33 -1.98 -6.70
CA PRO A 221 11.78 -1.03 -5.67
C PRO A 221 10.79 0.14 -5.49
N VAL A 222 10.87 0.89 -4.38
CA VAL A 222 9.91 1.97 -4.07
C VAL A 222 10.09 3.20 -4.95
N ASP A 223 11.32 3.59 -5.20
CA ASP A 223 11.71 4.77 -5.97
C ASP A 223 11.44 4.60 -7.48
N GLN A 224 11.75 3.43 -8.03
CA GLN A 224 11.50 3.04 -9.42
C GLN A 224 10.83 1.67 -9.50
N PRO A 225 9.54 1.57 -9.21
CA PRO A 225 8.85 0.29 -9.12
C PRO A 225 8.91 -0.50 -10.44
N ARG A 226 9.28 -1.77 -10.33
CA ARG A 226 9.37 -2.70 -11.44
C ARG A 226 8.37 -3.85 -11.33
N ILE A 227 8.00 -4.18 -10.10
CA ILE A 227 7.08 -5.29 -9.82
C ILE A 227 6.07 -4.85 -8.79
N VAL A 228 4.83 -5.21 -9.04
CA VAL A 228 3.75 -5.24 -8.04
C VAL A 228 3.40 -6.69 -7.79
N THR A 229 3.33 -7.07 -6.53
CA THR A 229 2.97 -8.44 -6.13
C THR A 229 1.82 -8.39 -5.12
N ILE A 230 0.80 -9.19 -5.36
CA ILE A 230 -0.30 -9.41 -4.43
C ILE A 230 -0.26 -10.88 -4.01
N VAL A 231 -0.10 -11.09 -2.71
CA VAL A 231 -0.15 -12.43 -2.11
C VAL A 231 -1.44 -12.57 -1.33
N VAL A 232 -2.21 -13.59 -1.63
CA VAL A 232 -3.44 -13.95 -0.94
C VAL A 232 -3.31 -15.37 -0.44
N ILE A 233 -3.35 -15.57 0.87
CA ILE A 233 -3.37 -16.89 1.52
C ILE A 233 -4.78 -17.09 2.07
N ASP A 234 -5.51 -17.99 1.46
CA ASP A 234 -6.86 -18.35 1.86
C ASP A 234 -6.79 -19.46 2.92
N GLU A 235 -7.37 -19.20 4.08
CA GLU A 235 -7.39 -20.09 5.23
C GLU A 235 -5.97 -20.57 5.62
N PRO A 236 -5.07 -19.66 6.02
CA PRO A 236 -3.77 -20.08 6.50
C PRO A 236 -3.93 -21.11 7.63
N GLY A 237 -3.02 -22.09 7.65
CA GLY A 237 -3.10 -23.24 8.55
C GLY A 237 -3.07 -22.89 10.03
N ILE A 238 -3.02 -23.92 10.88
CA ILE A 238 -3.01 -23.77 12.34
C ILE A 238 -1.81 -22.95 12.78
N GLY A 239 -2.08 -21.83 13.48
CA GLY A 239 -1.05 -20.93 14.01
C GLY A 239 -1.29 -19.49 13.60
N ASP A 240 -0.33 -18.92 12.90
CA ASP A 240 -0.37 -17.51 12.47
C ASP A 240 -1.34 -17.31 11.30
N TYR A 241 -2.15 -16.27 11.38
CA TYR A 241 -3.09 -15.86 10.31
C TYR A 241 -2.92 -14.39 9.90
N PHE A 242 -2.02 -13.66 10.52
CA PHE A 242 -1.77 -12.27 10.16
C PHE A 242 -1.04 -12.15 8.82
N GLY A 243 -1.52 -11.29 7.92
CA GLY A 243 -0.91 -11.08 6.60
C GLY A 243 0.58 -10.73 6.65
N GLY A 244 1.01 -10.02 7.70
CA GLY A 244 2.42 -9.73 7.95
C GLY A 244 3.27 -10.93 8.35
N LEU A 245 2.65 -12.01 8.82
CA LEU A 245 3.34 -13.23 9.26
C LEU A 245 3.34 -14.32 8.19
N VAL A 246 2.27 -14.43 7.39
CA VAL A 246 2.12 -15.53 6.43
C VAL A 246 2.20 -15.09 4.97
N ALA A 247 1.65 -13.91 4.60
CA ALA A 247 1.68 -13.43 3.21
C ALA A 247 2.94 -12.59 2.89
N ALA A 248 3.43 -11.81 3.85
CA ALA A 248 4.61 -10.97 3.64
C ALA A 248 5.91 -11.74 3.35
N PRO A 249 6.22 -12.89 3.99
CA PRO A 249 7.38 -13.70 3.62
C PRO A 249 7.30 -14.24 2.18
N VAL A 250 6.13 -14.67 1.75
CA VAL A 250 5.90 -15.14 0.36
C VAL A 250 6.13 -14.01 -0.64
N PHE A 251 5.66 -12.79 -0.31
CA PHE A 251 5.95 -11.60 -1.11
C PHE A 251 7.46 -11.37 -1.24
N SER A 252 8.20 -11.44 -0.13
CA SER A 252 9.65 -11.23 -0.10
C SER A 252 10.37 -12.20 -1.04
N GLU A 253 10.08 -13.50 -0.93
CA GLU A 253 10.72 -14.53 -1.75
C GLU A 253 10.38 -14.41 -3.24
N VAL A 254 9.08 -14.30 -3.55
CA VAL A 254 8.60 -14.24 -4.95
C VAL A 254 9.10 -12.97 -5.62
N THR A 255 8.92 -11.82 -4.97
CA THR A 255 9.31 -10.54 -5.57
C THR A 255 10.82 -10.41 -5.67
N GLY A 256 11.56 -10.84 -4.64
CA GLY A 256 13.03 -10.81 -4.66
C GLY A 256 13.61 -11.72 -5.74
N SER A 257 13.03 -12.89 -5.96
CA SER A 257 13.44 -13.79 -7.04
C SER A 257 13.12 -13.21 -8.43
N ALA A 258 11.93 -12.63 -8.59
CA ALA A 258 11.51 -12.00 -9.83
C ALA A 258 12.39 -10.78 -10.19
N LEU A 259 12.74 -9.94 -9.21
CA LEU A 259 13.65 -8.81 -9.45
C LEU A 259 15.01 -9.26 -9.95
N ARG A 260 15.55 -10.34 -9.39
CA ARG A 260 16.84 -10.93 -9.85
C ARG A 260 16.73 -11.54 -11.25
N LEU A 261 15.65 -12.28 -11.52
CA LEU A 261 15.41 -12.86 -12.86
C LEU A 261 15.26 -11.79 -13.93
N LEU A 262 14.61 -10.66 -13.60
CA LEU A 262 14.46 -9.51 -14.50
C LEU A 262 15.70 -8.61 -14.52
N GLN A 263 16.78 -9.01 -13.84
CA GLN A 263 18.05 -8.25 -13.77
C GLN A 263 17.83 -6.79 -13.33
N VAL A 264 16.88 -6.54 -12.45
CA VAL A 264 16.68 -5.21 -11.87
C VAL A 264 17.87 -4.93 -10.95
N PRO A 265 18.67 -3.87 -11.21
CA PRO A 265 19.81 -3.59 -10.36
C PRO A 265 19.32 -3.15 -8.98
N PRO A 266 19.90 -3.64 -7.87
CA PRO A 266 19.65 -3.06 -6.56
C PRO A 266 20.07 -1.58 -6.58
N PRO A 267 19.36 -0.69 -5.84
CA PRO A 267 19.74 0.70 -5.76
C PRO A 267 21.19 0.77 -5.29
N ARG A 268 22.01 1.57 -6.00
CA ARG A 268 23.39 1.78 -5.59
C ARG A 268 23.36 2.30 -4.17
N LEU A 269 23.93 1.55 -3.23
CA LEU A 269 24.20 2.06 -1.89
C LEU A 269 24.93 3.38 -2.10
N ALA A 270 24.33 4.51 -1.68
CA ALA A 270 25.02 5.79 -1.69
C ALA A 270 26.33 5.55 -0.94
N THR A 271 27.43 5.52 -1.65
CA THR A 271 28.75 5.37 -1.05
C THR A 271 28.87 6.55 -0.10
N LYS A 272 28.76 6.28 1.21
CA LYS A 272 29.15 7.23 2.22
C LYS A 272 30.51 7.74 1.79
N GLY A 273 30.59 9.03 1.42
CA GLY A 273 31.73 9.62 0.78
C GLY A 273 33.02 9.12 1.39
N ARG A 274 33.85 8.48 0.62
CA ARG A 274 35.26 8.33 0.95
C ARG A 274 35.78 9.75 1.12
N ALA A 275 36.05 10.11 2.35
CA ALA A 275 36.81 11.30 2.65
C ALA A 275 38.06 11.28 1.75
N ASN A 276 38.19 12.29 0.92
CA ASN A 276 39.33 12.47 0.04
C ASN A 276 40.60 12.46 0.91
N PRO A 277 41.57 11.57 0.71
CA PRO A 277 42.79 11.63 1.49
C PRO A 277 43.50 12.93 1.11
N ILE A 278 43.70 13.73 2.14
CA ILE A 278 44.46 14.96 2.24
C ILE A 278 45.50 15.08 1.16
N SER A 279 45.38 16.10 0.29
CA SER A 279 46.45 16.56 -0.58
C SER A 279 47.64 17.03 0.26
N ARG A 280 48.66 16.23 0.38
CA ARG A 280 49.94 16.66 0.95
C ARG A 280 50.48 17.77 0.04
N SER A 281 50.43 19.00 0.49
CA SER A 281 51.15 20.13 -0.05
C SER A 281 52.66 19.82 0.06
N ARG A 282 53.31 19.66 -1.09
CA ARG A 282 54.78 19.70 -1.16
C ARG A 282 55.21 21.12 -0.85
N SER A 283 55.77 21.36 0.30
CA SER A 283 56.55 22.55 0.60
C SER A 283 57.87 22.45 -0.22
N SER A 284 58.00 23.31 -1.21
CA SER A 284 59.28 23.53 -1.92
C SER A 284 60.23 24.26 -0.97
N TRP A 285 61.28 23.59 -0.60
CA TRP A 285 62.48 24.23 0.00
C TRP A 285 63.29 24.82 -1.16
N SER A 286 63.35 26.15 -1.27
CA SER A 286 64.33 26.88 -2.06
C SER A 286 65.55 27.07 -1.18
N GLY A 287 66.65 26.41 -1.52
CA GLY A 287 67.98 26.69 -0.96
C GLY A 287 68.52 28.00 -1.50
N GLY A 288 68.90 28.89 -0.59
CA GLY A 288 69.71 30.07 -0.89
C GLY A 288 71.12 29.79 -0.41
N THR A 289 72.03 29.83 -1.33
CA THR A 289 73.49 29.92 -1.13
C THR A 289 73.90 31.27 -0.62
N CYS A 290 74.63 31.37 0.44
CA CYS A 290 75.89 32.06 0.64
C CYS A 290 76.53 31.60 1.92
#